data_321f254e299daac184eae69c3f80ea81
#
_entry.id   321f254e299daac184eae69c3f80ea81
#
_cell.length_a   1.000
_cell.length_b   1.000
_cell.length_c   1.000
_cell.angle_alpha   90.00
_cell.angle_beta   90.00
_cell.angle_gamma   90.00
#
_symmetry.space_group_name_H-M   'P 1'
#
loop_
_entity.id
_entity.type
_entity.pdbx_description
1 polymer ?
#
loop_
_entity_poly.entity_id
_entity_poly.type
_entity_poly.pdbx_seq_one_letter_code
_entity_poly.pdbx_strand_id
1 'polypeptide(L)'
;VEIHKRDFEDIFREHKIDAVLHIGRIFPHESDRARRYNSNVLGTRKLLDLAKKYQVGQVLIHSTHLVYGASPYNPALLDEDSPLKASGVTQDLVDSVEVESLANIFMWKHPELSITILRSCNILGPGVRNTMSLLLSRSLTPTLLGFSPMMQFMHVEDAAEALVQAFKQNKPGIYNVAPDDYVAYQNAVRACGCTALPIP
;
A
#
# COMPACT_ATOMS: atom_id res chain seq x y z
N VAL A 1 0.35 -16.94 12.18
CA VAL A 1 -0.26 -17.77 11.12
C VAL A 1 0.08 -17.13 9.78
N GLU A 2 0.64 -17.87 8.83
CA GLU A 2 0.93 -17.37 7.49
C GLU A 2 -0.32 -17.55 6.61
N ILE A 3 -0.77 -16.48 5.96
CA ILE A 3 -2.05 -16.43 5.21
C ILE A 3 -2.15 -17.51 4.12
N HIS A 4 -1.04 -17.90 3.51
CA HIS A 4 -1.04 -18.93 2.47
C HIS A 4 -1.12 -20.37 3.01
N LYS A 5 -0.92 -20.59 4.32
CA LYS A 5 -0.98 -21.94 4.94
C LYS A 5 -2.41 -22.41 5.19
N ARG A 6 -2.57 -23.75 5.33
CA ARG A 6 -3.89 -24.36 5.52
C ARG A 6 -4.57 -23.91 6.80
N ASP A 7 -3.85 -23.79 7.88
CA ASP A 7 -4.30 -23.37 9.22
C ASP A 7 -4.97 -21.97 9.22
N PHE A 8 -4.74 -21.16 8.19
CA PHE A 8 -5.38 -19.85 8.08
C PHE A 8 -6.90 -19.93 7.91
N GLU A 9 -7.39 -20.99 7.27
CA GLU A 9 -8.84 -21.23 7.12
C GLU A 9 -9.52 -21.58 8.46
N ASP A 10 -8.80 -22.19 9.40
CA ASP A 10 -9.35 -22.60 10.69
C ASP A 10 -9.85 -21.39 11.48
N ILE A 11 -9.22 -20.21 11.33
CA ILE A 11 -9.69 -18.96 11.92
C ILE A 11 -11.13 -18.64 11.47
N PHE A 12 -11.43 -18.82 10.19
CA PHE A 12 -12.76 -18.57 9.64
C PHE A 12 -13.79 -19.64 10.02
N ARG A 13 -13.33 -20.87 10.35
CA ARG A 13 -14.20 -21.94 10.83
C ARG A 13 -14.59 -21.77 12.30
N GLU A 14 -13.61 -21.35 13.12
CA GLU A 14 -13.76 -21.25 14.56
C GLU A 14 -14.43 -19.93 14.99
N HIS A 15 -14.31 -18.89 14.15
CA HIS A 15 -14.81 -17.56 14.46
C HIS A 15 -15.69 -17.01 13.34
N LYS A 16 -16.76 -16.33 13.71
CA LYS A 16 -17.51 -15.49 12.76
C LYS A 16 -16.71 -14.22 12.51
N ILE A 17 -16.25 -14.05 11.29
CA ILE A 17 -15.49 -12.86 10.84
C ILE A 17 -16.44 -11.93 10.10
N ASP A 18 -16.72 -10.77 10.66
CA ASP A 18 -17.60 -9.78 10.04
C ASP A 18 -16.83 -8.87 9.05
N ALA A 19 -15.54 -8.62 9.32
CA ALA A 19 -14.69 -7.80 8.45
C ALA A 19 -13.21 -8.21 8.53
N VAL A 20 -12.47 -7.90 7.48
CA VAL A 20 -11.01 -8.12 7.39
C VAL A 20 -10.31 -6.82 7.04
N LEU A 21 -9.33 -6.42 7.86
CA LEU A 21 -8.38 -5.36 7.55
C LEU A 21 -7.05 -5.98 7.12
N HIS A 22 -6.79 -5.97 5.82
CA HIS A 22 -5.56 -6.51 5.22
C HIS A 22 -4.52 -5.41 5.05
N ILE A 23 -3.72 -5.17 6.10
CA ILE A 23 -2.76 -4.07 6.19
C ILE A 23 -1.32 -4.58 6.03
N GLY A 24 -1.05 -5.81 6.49
CA GLY A 24 0.29 -6.37 6.52
C GLY A 24 0.74 -6.95 5.18
N ARG A 25 2.03 -6.75 4.87
CA ARG A 25 2.70 -7.43 3.76
C ARG A 25 4.15 -7.74 4.12
N ILE A 26 4.73 -8.75 3.46
CA ILE A 26 6.17 -9.04 3.57
C ILE A 26 6.93 -8.07 2.67
N PHE A 27 7.91 -7.37 3.23
CA PHE A 27 8.72 -6.37 2.54
C PHE A 27 9.87 -6.99 1.71
N PRO A 28 10.46 -6.22 0.76
CA PRO A 28 11.46 -6.71 -0.20
C PRO A 28 12.80 -7.14 0.39
N HIS A 29 13.05 -6.91 1.68
CA HIS A 29 14.25 -7.40 2.37
C HIS A 29 14.23 -8.91 2.64
N GLU A 30 13.10 -9.58 2.43
CA GLU A 30 13.05 -11.03 2.40
C GLU A 30 13.81 -11.52 1.16
N SER A 31 14.89 -12.22 1.37
CA SER A 31 15.72 -12.80 0.28
C SER A 31 14.99 -13.88 -0.50
N ASP A 32 13.94 -14.48 0.08
CA ASP A 32 13.09 -15.47 -0.56
C ASP A 32 11.92 -14.80 -1.31
N ARG A 33 12.14 -14.58 -2.60
CA ARG A 33 11.14 -14.02 -3.52
C ARG A 33 9.87 -14.88 -3.61
N ALA A 34 10.00 -16.20 -3.58
CA ALA A 34 8.88 -17.11 -3.65
C ALA A 34 8.00 -17.01 -2.39
N ARG A 35 8.63 -16.93 -1.21
CA ARG A 35 7.92 -16.74 0.05
C ARG A 35 7.16 -15.41 0.08
N ARG A 36 7.78 -14.33 -0.38
CA ARG A 36 7.13 -13.02 -0.46
C ARG A 36 5.91 -13.05 -1.40
N TYR A 37 6.05 -13.56 -2.61
CA TYR A 37 4.96 -13.70 -3.57
C TYR A 37 3.83 -14.58 -3.03
N ASN A 38 4.17 -15.73 -2.46
CA ASN A 38 3.19 -16.63 -1.87
C ASN A 38 2.40 -15.98 -0.73
N SER A 39 3.06 -15.19 0.11
CA SER A 39 2.39 -14.50 1.22
C SER A 39 1.60 -13.29 0.76
N ASN A 40 2.16 -12.44 -0.10
CA ASN A 40 1.52 -11.20 -0.49
C ASN A 40 0.42 -11.42 -1.54
N VAL A 41 0.70 -12.16 -2.60
CA VAL A 41 -0.24 -12.31 -3.73
C VAL A 41 -1.16 -13.51 -3.52
N LEU A 42 -0.59 -14.72 -3.40
CA LEU A 42 -1.41 -15.93 -3.22
C LEU A 42 -2.12 -15.93 -1.86
N GLY A 43 -1.50 -15.37 -0.82
CA GLY A 43 -2.13 -15.15 0.47
C GLY A 43 -3.35 -14.23 0.37
N THR A 44 -3.23 -13.10 -0.30
CA THR A 44 -4.37 -12.18 -0.52
C THR A 44 -5.48 -12.84 -1.33
N ARG A 45 -5.14 -13.59 -2.38
CA ARG A 45 -6.13 -14.36 -3.14
C ARG A 45 -6.89 -15.33 -2.25
N LYS A 46 -6.17 -16.12 -1.44
CA LYS A 46 -6.78 -17.06 -0.49
C LYS A 46 -7.66 -16.35 0.54
N LEU A 47 -7.21 -15.19 1.05
CA LEU A 47 -7.99 -14.38 1.98
C LEU A 47 -9.31 -13.94 1.35
N LEU A 48 -9.31 -13.46 0.10
CA LEU A 48 -10.51 -13.05 -0.63
C LEU A 48 -11.45 -14.25 -0.89
N ASP A 49 -10.89 -15.40 -1.28
CA ASP A 49 -11.66 -16.64 -1.47
C ASP A 49 -12.34 -17.08 -0.15
N LEU A 50 -11.63 -17.01 0.98
CA LEU A 50 -12.17 -17.32 2.30
C LEU A 50 -13.20 -16.29 2.75
N ALA A 51 -12.94 -14.99 2.55
CA ALA A 51 -13.89 -13.93 2.86
C ALA A 51 -15.22 -14.16 2.14
N LYS A 52 -15.17 -14.51 0.85
CA LYS A 52 -16.36 -14.90 0.10
C LYS A 52 -17.01 -16.16 0.65
N LYS A 53 -16.24 -17.25 0.86
CA LYS A 53 -16.74 -18.54 1.32
C LYS A 53 -17.48 -18.45 2.65
N TYR A 54 -16.94 -17.64 3.56
CA TYR A 54 -17.49 -17.47 4.91
C TYR A 54 -18.37 -16.23 5.06
N GLN A 55 -18.77 -15.61 3.94
CA GLN A 55 -19.69 -14.46 3.89
C GLN A 55 -19.27 -13.28 4.76
N VAL A 56 -17.97 -12.96 4.73
CA VAL A 56 -17.44 -11.74 5.35
C VAL A 56 -18.09 -10.52 4.69
N GLY A 57 -18.57 -9.56 5.48
CA GLY A 57 -19.27 -8.40 4.95
C GLY A 57 -18.35 -7.36 4.31
N GLN A 58 -17.10 -7.24 4.79
CA GLN A 58 -16.19 -6.19 4.36
C GLN A 58 -14.72 -6.65 4.35
N VAL A 59 -13.99 -6.28 3.30
CA VAL A 59 -12.54 -6.41 3.23
C VAL A 59 -11.93 -5.06 2.89
N LEU A 60 -11.05 -4.56 3.74
CA LEU A 60 -10.29 -3.34 3.51
C LEU A 60 -8.83 -3.70 3.27
N ILE A 61 -8.28 -3.28 2.13
CA ILE A 61 -6.89 -3.54 1.71
C ILE A 61 -6.11 -2.24 1.75
N HIS A 62 -5.03 -2.20 2.52
CA HIS A 62 -4.10 -1.09 2.52
C HIS A 62 -3.05 -1.29 1.41
N SER A 63 -3.05 -0.38 0.45
CA SER A 63 -2.13 -0.32 -0.68
C SER A 63 -1.25 0.93 -0.62
N THR A 64 -0.57 1.26 -1.70
CA THR A 64 0.39 2.36 -1.78
C THR A 64 0.27 3.10 -3.11
N HIS A 65 0.48 4.42 -3.08
CA HIS A 65 0.59 5.26 -4.28
C HIS A 65 1.69 4.80 -5.25
N LEU A 66 2.68 4.05 -4.78
CA LEU A 66 3.78 3.55 -5.61
C LEU A 66 3.32 2.61 -6.73
N VAL A 67 2.10 2.08 -6.67
CA VAL A 67 1.52 1.26 -7.75
C VAL A 67 1.38 2.01 -9.08
N TYR A 68 1.30 3.34 -9.03
CA TYR A 68 1.30 4.18 -10.24
C TYR A 68 2.65 4.22 -10.98
N GLY A 69 3.73 3.80 -10.30
CA GLY A 69 5.09 3.82 -10.83
C GLY A 69 5.65 5.23 -11.02
N ALA A 70 6.95 5.31 -11.31
CA ALA A 70 7.67 6.55 -11.56
C ALA A 70 7.90 6.72 -13.07
N SER A 71 6.86 7.01 -13.82
CA SER A 71 6.97 7.27 -15.27
C SER A 71 7.08 8.77 -15.54
N PRO A 72 7.97 9.22 -16.44
CA PRO A 72 8.06 10.63 -16.85
C PRO A 72 6.80 11.12 -17.58
N TYR A 73 5.94 10.21 -18.00
CA TYR A 73 4.65 10.51 -18.65
C TYR A 73 3.46 10.47 -17.68
N ASN A 74 3.71 10.33 -16.39
CA ASN A 74 2.64 10.46 -15.41
C ASN A 74 2.20 11.93 -15.33
N PRO A 75 0.89 12.21 -15.21
CA PRO A 75 0.43 13.55 -14.89
C PRO A 75 0.93 14.02 -13.53
N ALA A 76 0.91 15.32 -13.28
CA ALA A 76 1.36 15.90 -12.01
C ALA A 76 0.53 15.42 -10.82
N LEU A 77 -0.77 15.19 -11.03
CA LEU A 77 -1.66 14.58 -10.06
C LEU A 77 -2.21 13.28 -10.63
N LEU A 78 -2.26 12.26 -9.81
CA LEU A 78 -2.72 10.91 -10.15
C LEU A 78 -4.03 10.65 -9.40
N ASP A 79 -5.05 10.31 -10.15
CA ASP A 79 -6.35 9.87 -9.64
C ASP A 79 -6.44 8.34 -9.59
N GLU A 80 -7.52 7.82 -9.07
CA GLU A 80 -7.76 6.39 -8.89
C GLU A 80 -7.91 5.65 -10.22
N ASP A 81 -8.31 6.33 -11.30
CA ASP A 81 -8.44 5.80 -12.65
C ASP A 81 -7.10 5.79 -13.42
N SER A 82 -6.08 6.43 -12.86
CA SER A 82 -4.74 6.47 -13.46
C SER A 82 -4.15 5.06 -13.57
N PRO A 83 -3.52 4.71 -14.72
CA PRO A 83 -3.03 3.36 -14.97
C PRO A 83 -1.89 2.98 -14.02
N LEU A 84 -1.91 1.72 -13.55
CA LEU A 84 -0.88 1.16 -12.70
C LEU A 84 0.35 0.80 -13.54
N LYS A 85 1.51 1.42 -13.26
CA LYS A 85 2.74 1.32 -14.06
C LYS A 85 3.95 0.83 -13.27
N ALA A 86 3.74 0.19 -12.12
CA ALA A 86 4.83 -0.24 -11.24
C ALA A 86 5.67 -1.42 -11.79
N SER A 87 5.21 -2.08 -12.84
CA SER A 87 5.84 -3.30 -13.38
C SER A 87 7.29 -3.14 -13.85
N GLY A 88 7.74 -1.91 -14.11
CA GLY A 88 9.11 -1.63 -14.55
C GLY A 88 10.09 -1.24 -13.43
N VAL A 89 9.64 -1.12 -12.18
CA VAL A 89 10.45 -0.51 -11.11
C VAL A 89 11.07 -1.56 -10.20
N THR A 90 10.28 -2.26 -9.43
CA THR A 90 10.75 -3.27 -8.48
C THR A 90 9.72 -4.40 -8.32
N GLN A 91 10.21 -5.60 -7.95
CA GLN A 91 9.35 -6.77 -7.86
C GLN A 91 8.26 -6.67 -6.77
N ASP A 92 8.51 -5.98 -5.70
CA ASP A 92 7.52 -5.74 -4.64
C ASP A 92 6.39 -4.81 -5.08
N LEU A 93 6.66 -3.89 -5.99
CA LEU A 93 5.63 -3.06 -6.61
C LEU A 93 4.80 -3.86 -7.61
N VAL A 94 5.41 -4.80 -8.33
CA VAL A 94 4.68 -5.76 -9.17
C VAL A 94 3.70 -6.57 -8.32
N ASP A 95 4.15 -7.12 -7.18
CA ASP A 95 3.28 -7.86 -6.26
C ASP A 95 2.11 -6.98 -5.79
N SER A 96 2.34 -5.69 -5.50
CA SER A 96 1.29 -4.76 -5.07
C SER A 96 0.25 -4.50 -6.18
N VAL A 97 0.69 -4.32 -7.41
CA VAL A 97 -0.22 -4.18 -8.58
C VAL A 97 -1.03 -5.46 -8.78
N GLU A 98 -0.42 -6.62 -8.61
CA GLU A 98 -1.11 -7.89 -8.77
C GLU A 98 -2.16 -8.12 -7.67
N VAL A 99 -1.86 -7.76 -6.42
CA VAL A 99 -2.82 -7.76 -5.31
C VAL A 99 -4.03 -6.85 -5.62
N GLU A 100 -3.79 -5.63 -6.10
CA GLU A 100 -4.89 -4.72 -6.46
C GLU A 100 -5.71 -5.24 -7.65
N SER A 101 -5.05 -5.82 -8.64
CA SER A 101 -5.72 -6.43 -9.79
C SER A 101 -6.63 -7.59 -9.36
N LEU A 102 -6.15 -8.44 -8.46
CA LEU A 102 -6.95 -9.52 -7.87
C LEU A 102 -8.16 -8.96 -7.10
N ALA A 103 -7.96 -7.97 -6.25
CA ALA A 103 -9.03 -7.36 -5.46
C ALA A 103 -10.07 -6.69 -6.37
N ASN A 104 -9.65 -6.03 -7.43
CA ASN A 104 -10.53 -5.40 -8.42
C ASN A 104 -11.38 -6.45 -9.15
N ILE A 105 -10.76 -7.57 -9.58
CA ILE A 105 -11.52 -8.70 -10.18
C ILE A 105 -12.55 -9.25 -9.19
N PHE A 106 -12.21 -9.35 -7.90
CA PHE A 106 -13.15 -9.81 -6.88
C PHE A 106 -14.31 -8.84 -6.68
N MET A 107 -14.06 -7.52 -6.63
CA MET A 107 -15.12 -6.51 -6.57
C MET A 107 -16.15 -6.67 -7.70
N TRP A 108 -15.67 -6.88 -8.92
CA TRP A 108 -16.54 -7.07 -10.08
C TRP A 108 -17.32 -8.38 -10.04
N LYS A 109 -16.68 -9.46 -9.61
CA LYS A 109 -17.30 -10.80 -9.59
C LYS A 109 -18.21 -11.04 -8.39
N HIS A 110 -17.99 -10.34 -7.30
CA HIS A 110 -18.59 -10.60 -6.00
C HIS A 110 -19.08 -9.28 -5.37
N PRO A 111 -20.10 -8.62 -5.95
CA PRO A 111 -20.64 -7.36 -5.46
C PRO A 111 -21.26 -7.46 -4.05
N GLU A 112 -21.52 -8.67 -3.58
CA GLU A 112 -21.96 -8.96 -2.21
C GLU A 112 -20.85 -8.78 -1.17
N LEU A 113 -19.56 -8.84 -1.57
CA LEU A 113 -18.42 -8.60 -0.71
C LEU A 113 -17.93 -7.16 -0.88
N SER A 114 -18.12 -6.33 0.13
CA SER A 114 -17.63 -4.95 0.09
C SER A 114 -16.11 -4.92 0.19
N ILE A 115 -15.41 -4.59 -0.90
CA ILE A 115 -13.95 -4.47 -0.93
C ILE A 115 -13.58 -3.00 -1.10
N THR A 116 -12.72 -2.50 -0.21
CA THR A 116 -12.16 -1.15 -0.28
C THR A 116 -10.65 -1.22 -0.35
N ILE A 117 -10.03 -0.51 -1.31
CA ILE A 117 -8.58 -0.39 -1.46
C ILE A 117 -8.18 1.05 -1.15
N LEU A 118 -7.26 1.24 -0.21
CA LEU A 118 -6.70 2.55 0.13
C LEU A 118 -5.25 2.65 -0.35
N ARG A 119 -4.99 3.53 -1.31
CA ARG A 119 -3.65 3.86 -1.82
C ARG A 119 -3.09 5.04 -1.05
N SER A 120 -2.38 4.76 0.04
CA SER A 120 -1.78 5.83 0.86
C SER A 120 -0.54 6.42 0.21
N CYS A 121 -0.34 7.74 0.38
CA CYS A 121 0.91 8.42 0.07
C CYS A 121 2.02 8.00 1.05
N ASN A 122 3.15 8.71 1.09
CA ASN A 122 4.26 8.37 1.98
C ASN A 122 3.85 8.57 3.44
N ILE A 123 3.79 7.50 4.20
CA ILE A 123 3.47 7.53 5.63
C ILE A 123 4.76 7.75 6.42
N LEU A 124 4.76 8.73 7.32
CA LEU A 124 5.84 9.03 8.26
C LEU A 124 5.30 9.01 9.69
N GLY A 125 6.19 8.85 10.66
CA GLY A 125 5.83 8.95 12.07
C GLY A 125 6.57 7.93 12.95
N PRO A 126 6.32 7.96 14.26
CA PRO A 126 6.95 7.04 15.20
C PRO A 126 6.68 5.58 14.86
N GLY A 127 7.73 4.77 14.82
CA GLY A 127 7.63 3.33 14.53
C GLY A 127 7.47 2.95 13.06
N VAL A 128 7.26 3.90 12.16
CA VAL A 128 7.15 3.64 10.71
C VAL A 128 8.51 3.28 10.12
N ARG A 129 8.57 2.14 9.42
CA ARG A 129 9.78 1.64 8.75
C ARG A 129 9.49 1.35 7.28
N ASN A 130 9.42 2.38 6.46
CA ASN A 130 9.37 2.27 5.01
C ASN A 130 10.60 2.94 4.38
N THR A 131 10.76 2.80 3.07
CA THR A 131 11.92 3.34 2.35
C THR A 131 12.09 4.84 2.61
N MET A 132 11.00 5.60 2.58
CA MET A 132 11.05 7.05 2.75
C MET A 132 11.38 7.46 4.19
N SER A 133 10.77 6.81 5.20
CA SER A 133 11.09 7.08 6.61
C SER A 133 12.54 6.74 6.93
N LEU A 134 13.07 5.66 6.35
CA LEU A 134 14.48 5.29 6.52
C LEU A 134 15.43 6.27 5.82
N LEU A 135 15.08 6.80 4.67
CA LEU A 135 15.87 7.82 3.97
C LEU A 135 15.90 9.14 4.77
N LEU A 136 14.73 9.60 5.20
CA LEU A 136 14.59 10.88 5.92
C LEU A 136 15.06 10.83 7.38
N SER A 137 15.40 9.66 7.91
CA SER A 137 16.02 9.51 9.24
C SER A 137 17.55 9.40 9.22
N ARG A 138 18.19 9.45 8.04
CA ARG A 138 19.64 9.42 7.89
C ARG A 138 20.25 10.81 8.02
N SER A 139 21.47 10.88 8.52
CA SER A 139 22.24 12.15 8.52
C SER A 139 22.58 12.62 7.11
N LEU A 140 22.78 11.70 6.16
CA LEU A 140 23.10 11.94 4.76
C LEU A 140 22.08 11.24 3.85
N THR A 141 21.41 12.01 3.00
CA THR A 141 20.31 11.49 2.15
C THR A 141 20.55 11.86 0.69
N PRO A 142 20.48 10.88 -0.24
CA PRO A 142 20.67 11.15 -1.65
C PRO A 142 19.56 12.03 -2.22
N THR A 143 19.94 12.99 -3.04
CA THR A 143 19.02 13.87 -3.78
C THR A 143 19.47 13.94 -5.23
N LEU A 144 18.53 14.11 -6.17
CA LEU A 144 18.87 14.24 -7.58
C LEU A 144 19.39 15.65 -7.88
N LEU A 145 20.49 15.73 -8.64
CA LEU A 145 21.02 17.01 -9.06
C LEU A 145 20.11 17.65 -10.11
N GLY A 146 19.69 18.89 -9.86
CA GLY A 146 18.83 19.63 -10.80
C GLY A 146 17.37 19.22 -10.85
N PHE A 147 16.94 18.22 -10.06
CA PHE A 147 15.54 17.77 -10.00
C PHE A 147 15.10 17.49 -8.56
N SER A 148 13.91 17.94 -8.23
CA SER A 148 13.29 17.66 -6.93
C SER A 148 11.83 17.24 -7.14
N PRO A 149 11.51 15.94 -7.03
CA PRO A 149 10.14 15.49 -7.18
C PRO A 149 9.23 16.09 -6.11
N MET A 150 8.00 16.41 -6.49
CA MET A 150 6.95 16.80 -5.56
C MET A 150 6.40 15.55 -4.89
N MET A 151 6.25 15.61 -3.57
CA MET A 151 5.85 14.45 -2.76
C MET A 151 4.78 14.85 -1.76
N GLN A 152 3.91 13.92 -1.43
CA GLN A 152 2.94 14.03 -0.35
C GLN A 152 3.36 13.10 0.79
N PHE A 153 3.20 13.59 2.01
CA PHE A 153 3.49 12.85 3.24
C PHE A 153 2.31 12.98 4.19
N MET A 154 1.98 11.89 4.87
CA MET A 154 0.97 11.89 5.91
C MET A 154 1.52 11.30 7.20
N HIS A 155 1.00 11.71 8.34
CA HIS A 155 1.37 11.12 9.61
C HIS A 155 0.73 9.74 9.76
N VAL A 156 1.38 8.85 10.51
CA VAL A 156 0.89 7.49 10.74
C VAL A 156 -0.47 7.46 11.43
N GLU A 157 -0.77 8.43 12.27
CA GLU A 157 -2.07 8.56 12.94
C GLU A 157 -3.18 8.93 11.94
N ASP A 158 -2.89 9.82 10.98
CA ASP A 158 -3.83 10.20 9.91
C ASP A 158 -4.10 9.00 8.99
N ALA A 159 -3.05 8.20 8.70
CA ALA A 159 -3.20 6.96 7.96
C ALA A 159 -4.09 5.95 8.69
N ALA A 160 -3.92 5.83 10.00
CA ALA A 160 -4.76 4.96 10.84
C ALA A 160 -6.20 5.47 10.89
N GLU A 161 -6.42 6.77 11.04
CA GLU A 161 -7.76 7.36 11.03
C GLU A 161 -8.43 7.17 9.67
N ALA A 162 -7.71 7.32 8.56
CA ALA A 162 -8.24 7.04 7.22
C ALA A 162 -8.74 5.59 7.08
N LEU A 163 -7.98 4.62 7.62
CA LEU A 163 -8.40 3.21 7.67
C LEU A 163 -9.68 3.03 8.50
N VAL A 164 -9.76 3.67 9.67
CA VAL A 164 -10.93 3.62 10.54
C VAL A 164 -12.15 4.23 9.86
N GLN A 165 -11.99 5.37 9.19
CA GLN A 165 -13.07 6.03 8.47
C GLN A 165 -13.56 5.21 7.28
N ALA A 166 -12.65 4.64 6.50
CA ALA A 166 -13.01 3.75 5.40
C ALA A 166 -13.76 2.50 5.89
N PHE A 167 -13.32 1.93 7.02
CA PHE A 167 -14.01 0.83 7.65
C PHE A 167 -15.43 1.20 8.08
N LYS A 168 -15.60 2.34 8.77
CA LYS A 168 -16.93 2.80 9.26
C LYS A 168 -17.88 3.14 8.10
N GLN A 169 -17.38 3.75 7.04
CA GLN A 169 -18.20 4.13 5.90
C GLN A 169 -18.60 2.95 5.02
N ASN A 170 -17.82 1.89 5.01
CA ASN A 170 -18.03 0.66 4.24
C ASN A 170 -18.45 0.93 2.78
N LYS A 171 -17.71 1.80 2.09
CA LYS A 171 -17.94 2.13 0.68
C LYS A 171 -16.94 1.34 -0.17
N PRO A 172 -17.40 0.36 -0.97
CA PRO A 172 -16.50 -0.36 -1.86
C PRO A 172 -15.91 0.57 -2.93
N GLY A 173 -14.66 0.30 -3.31
CA GLY A 173 -13.96 1.08 -4.32
C GLY A 173 -12.48 1.26 -4.02
N ILE A 174 -11.82 2.03 -4.87
CA ILE A 174 -10.40 2.37 -4.76
C ILE A 174 -10.32 3.85 -4.40
N TYR A 175 -9.48 4.20 -3.43
CA TYR A 175 -9.34 5.57 -2.95
C TYR A 175 -7.88 5.93 -2.72
N ASN A 176 -7.45 7.07 -3.25
CA ASN A 176 -6.20 7.70 -2.87
C ASN A 176 -6.34 8.35 -1.49
N VAL A 177 -5.32 8.17 -0.64
CA VAL A 177 -5.28 8.77 0.70
C VAL A 177 -4.02 9.60 0.81
N ALA A 178 -4.18 10.91 0.73
CA ALA A 178 -3.10 11.89 0.79
C ALA A 178 -3.63 13.23 1.33
N PRO A 179 -2.78 14.07 1.93
CA PRO A 179 -3.14 15.44 2.25
C PRO A 179 -3.27 16.30 0.98
N ASP A 180 -3.89 17.46 1.10
CA ASP A 180 -4.03 18.42 -0.01
C ASP A 180 -2.71 19.13 -0.36
N ASP A 181 -1.76 19.15 0.58
CA ASP A 181 -0.45 19.78 0.40
C ASP A 181 0.58 18.80 -0.18
N TYR A 182 1.63 19.38 -0.75
CA TYR A 182 2.78 18.66 -1.29
C TYR A 182 4.05 19.46 -1.07
N VAL A 183 5.18 18.78 -0.99
CA VAL A 183 6.49 19.37 -0.73
C VAL A 183 7.54 18.81 -1.70
N ALA A 184 8.44 19.68 -2.15
CA ALA A 184 9.60 19.22 -2.91
C ALA A 184 10.49 18.33 -2.03
N TYR A 185 10.95 17.18 -2.56
CA TYR A 185 11.74 16.20 -1.81
C TYR A 185 12.96 16.82 -1.11
N GLN A 186 13.68 17.74 -1.78
CA GLN A 186 14.82 18.44 -1.17
C GLN A 186 14.41 19.31 0.02
N ASN A 187 13.19 19.85 0.04
CA ASN A 187 12.67 20.60 1.18
C ASN A 187 12.30 19.64 2.33
N ALA A 188 11.74 18.49 2.03
CA ALA A 188 11.49 17.45 3.04
C ALA A 188 12.80 16.96 3.69
N VAL A 189 13.85 16.72 2.89
CA VAL A 189 15.19 16.36 3.38
C VAL A 189 15.73 17.42 4.35
N ARG A 190 15.61 18.72 4.01
CA ARG A 190 16.04 19.82 4.90
C ARG A 190 15.18 19.92 6.16
N ALA A 191 13.88 19.78 6.04
CA ALA A 191 12.95 19.83 7.18
C ALA A 191 13.22 18.73 8.20
N CYS A 192 13.68 17.55 7.75
CA CYS A 192 14.08 16.46 8.61
C CYS A 192 15.50 16.59 9.19
N GLY A 193 16.21 17.71 8.92
CA GLY A 193 17.58 17.91 9.40
C GLY A 193 18.63 17.05 8.70
N CYS A 194 18.30 16.44 7.58
CA CYS A 194 19.22 15.61 6.80
C CYS A 194 20.13 16.47 5.91
N THR A 195 21.38 16.07 5.74
CA THR A 195 22.28 16.65 4.74
C THR A 195 22.00 16.02 3.37
N ALA A 196 21.70 16.86 2.38
CA ALA A 196 21.49 16.41 1.01
C ALA A 196 22.81 15.99 0.37
N LEU A 197 22.86 14.78 -0.23
CA LEU A 197 23.95 14.30 -1.07
C LEU A 197 23.49 14.33 -2.53
N PRO A 198 23.85 15.36 -3.32
CA PRO A 198 23.46 15.41 -4.72
C PRO A 198 24.14 14.30 -5.52
N ILE A 199 23.32 13.53 -6.22
CA ILE A 199 23.77 12.49 -7.19
C ILE A 199 23.28 12.87 -8.59
N PRO A 200 24.03 12.53 -9.66
CA PRO A 200 23.65 12.82 -11.03
C PRO A 200 22.37 12.07 -11.46
#